data_160c4e04a71fa50435ad9768f2384149
#
_entry.id   160c4e04a71fa50435ad9768f2384149
#
_cell.length_a   1.000
_cell.length_b   1.000
_cell.length_c   1.000
_cell.angle_alpha   90.00
_cell.angle_beta   90.00
_cell.angle_gamma   90.00
#
_symmetry.space_group_name_H-M   'P 1'
#
loop_
_entity.id
_entity.type
_entity.pdbx_description
1 polymer ?
#
loop_
_entity_poly.entity_id
_entity_poly.type
_entity_poly.pdbx_seq_one_letter_code
_entity_poly.pdbx_strand_id
1 'polypeptide(L)'
;MHGNPTSGFLYRKVVEKLPLDKVRVIMPTSLGLGFSSKIPASEHTAENHIYWINKVLKELELKELVYAGQDWGGPIGMGALSLSPELLKGAVLLNTGFNAPKANADLSPAHAIVKTPVLGEILLEVVFSIFERLKSVQGNPDSWTSEVAELYGRPVYESGNSKAPLAMMRMVPDGPNHPSTPSMRRVEEYVNSLEIPAEIVWGENDPILGRGLPIMQQNFPNARLTKTTAGHFLQEEVPNEIAEALIRVIEEVTDSQTQKN
;
A
#
# COMPACT_ATOMS: atom_id res chain seq x y z
N MET A 1 2.72 -1.82 -5.16
CA MET A 1 3.02 -0.59 -4.37
C MET A 1 2.91 -0.91 -2.89
N HIS A 2 3.96 -0.66 -2.13
CA HIS A 2 4.03 -0.85 -0.67
C HIS A 2 3.36 0.30 0.09
N GLY A 3 3.16 0.09 1.40
CA GLY A 3 2.69 1.12 2.32
C GLY A 3 3.73 1.53 3.36
N ASN A 4 3.24 2.15 4.44
CA ASN A 4 4.06 2.65 5.53
C ASN A 4 4.35 1.54 6.56
N PRO A 5 5.55 1.39 7.08
CA PRO A 5 6.79 2.14 6.82
C PRO A 5 7.79 1.39 5.92
N THR A 6 7.32 0.49 5.07
CA THR A 6 8.14 -0.42 4.28
C THR A 6 8.73 0.23 3.00
N SER A 7 9.14 -0.56 2.05
CA SER A 7 9.68 -0.14 0.75
C SER A 7 9.26 -1.12 -0.34
N GLY A 8 9.63 -0.87 -1.59
CA GLY A 8 9.42 -1.83 -2.68
C GLY A 8 9.97 -3.23 -2.39
N PHE A 9 10.97 -3.34 -1.54
CA PHE A 9 11.55 -4.61 -1.08
C PHE A 9 10.53 -5.56 -0.43
N LEU A 10 9.39 -5.05 0.06
CA LEU A 10 8.29 -5.84 0.60
C LEU A 10 7.79 -6.91 -0.38
N TYR A 11 7.85 -6.65 -1.66
CA TYR A 11 7.36 -7.56 -2.70
C TYR A 11 8.41 -8.57 -3.18
N ARG A 12 9.65 -8.60 -2.65
CA ARG A 12 10.73 -9.46 -3.15
C ARG A 12 10.35 -10.94 -3.26
N LYS A 13 9.72 -11.49 -2.19
CA LYS A 13 9.29 -12.89 -2.16
C LYS A 13 8.17 -13.19 -3.17
N VAL A 14 7.31 -12.21 -3.45
CA VAL A 14 6.26 -12.31 -4.47
C VAL A 14 6.87 -12.31 -5.86
N VAL A 15 7.82 -11.39 -6.11
CA VAL A 15 8.49 -11.25 -7.41
C VAL A 15 9.24 -12.51 -7.82
N GLU A 16 9.88 -13.20 -6.87
CA GLU A 16 10.58 -14.47 -7.11
C GLU A 16 9.66 -15.57 -7.72
N LYS A 17 8.35 -15.42 -7.60
CA LYS A 17 7.35 -16.41 -8.04
C LYS A 17 6.64 -15.99 -9.33
N LEU A 18 6.93 -14.80 -9.85
CA LEU A 18 6.34 -14.30 -11.08
C LEU A 18 7.13 -14.78 -12.31
N PRO A 19 6.48 -14.94 -13.48
CA PRO A 19 7.15 -15.31 -14.73
C PRO A 19 7.93 -14.10 -15.30
N LEU A 20 9.11 -13.84 -14.76
CA LEU A 20 9.95 -12.66 -15.07
C LEU A 20 10.47 -12.64 -16.52
N ASP A 21 10.36 -13.75 -17.24
CA ASP A 21 10.58 -13.83 -18.68
C ASP A 21 9.45 -13.21 -19.52
N LYS A 22 8.25 -13.02 -18.92
CA LYS A 22 7.05 -12.50 -19.58
C LYS A 22 6.59 -11.15 -19.07
N VAL A 23 6.98 -10.76 -17.85
CA VAL A 23 6.51 -9.53 -17.21
C VAL A 23 7.65 -8.67 -16.72
N ARG A 24 7.51 -7.35 -16.89
CA ARG A 24 8.36 -6.36 -16.25
C ARG A 24 7.73 -5.98 -14.91
N VAL A 25 8.47 -6.14 -13.82
CA VAL A 25 8.03 -5.78 -12.47
C VAL A 25 8.60 -4.42 -12.08
N ILE A 26 7.75 -3.53 -11.56
CA ILE A 26 8.13 -2.20 -11.10
C ILE A 26 7.72 -2.08 -9.63
N MET A 27 8.69 -1.89 -8.75
CA MET A 27 8.50 -1.77 -7.30
C MET A 27 8.97 -0.40 -6.80
N PRO A 28 8.21 0.67 -7.03
CA PRO A 28 8.61 1.99 -6.57
C PRO A 28 8.61 2.05 -5.05
N THR A 29 9.56 2.80 -4.49
CA THR A 29 9.59 3.12 -3.06
C THR A 29 9.16 4.58 -2.86
N SER A 30 8.17 4.79 -2.00
CA SER A 30 7.66 6.12 -1.67
C SER A 30 8.76 7.04 -1.14
N LEU A 31 8.71 8.32 -1.53
CA LEU A 31 9.63 9.31 -0.99
C LEU A 31 9.60 9.31 0.55
N GLY A 32 10.75 9.46 1.15
CA GLY A 32 10.94 9.38 2.59
C GLY A 32 11.21 7.99 3.14
N LEU A 33 10.82 6.90 2.44
CA LEU A 33 11.00 5.52 2.86
C LEU A 33 12.13 4.83 2.08
N GLY A 34 12.60 3.71 2.60
CA GLY A 34 13.69 2.94 2.00
C GLY A 34 14.85 3.83 1.58
N PHE A 35 15.41 3.59 0.40
CA PHE A 35 16.50 4.38 -0.19
C PHE A 35 16.01 5.57 -1.04
N SER A 36 14.69 5.82 -1.11
CA SER A 36 14.17 7.00 -1.82
C SER A 36 14.58 8.30 -1.12
N SER A 37 14.62 9.39 -1.89
CA SER A 37 14.96 10.73 -1.40
C SER A 37 14.14 11.11 -0.18
N LYS A 38 14.80 11.71 0.81
CA LYS A 38 14.16 12.18 2.04
C LYS A 38 13.61 13.59 1.80
N ILE A 39 12.43 13.82 2.30
CA ILE A 39 11.67 15.05 2.15
C ILE A 39 11.22 15.57 3.51
N PRO A 40 10.93 16.88 3.66
CA PRO A 40 10.38 17.42 4.89
C PRO A 40 9.07 16.73 5.31
N ALA A 41 8.83 16.58 6.61
CA ALA A 41 7.62 15.96 7.14
C ALA A 41 6.33 16.65 6.63
N SER A 42 6.36 17.96 6.42
CA SER A 42 5.23 18.75 5.92
C SER A 42 4.83 18.43 4.47
N GLU A 43 5.73 17.83 3.70
CA GLU A 43 5.45 17.47 2.31
C GLU A 43 4.81 16.08 2.16
N HIS A 44 4.78 15.28 3.24
CA HIS A 44 4.08 14.00 3.26
C HIS A 44 2.56 14.25 3.30
N THR A 45 1.96 14.43 2.14
CA THR A 45 0.51 14.51 1.96
C THR A 45 0.05 13.44 0.96
N ALA A 46 -1.19 12.98 1.07
CA ALA A 46 -1.75 12.01 0.12
C ALA A 46 -1.67 12.54 -1.32
N GLU A 47 -1.96 13.83 -1.51
CA GLU A 47 -1.88 14.50 -2.82
C GLU A 47 -0.48 14.46 -3.42
N ASN A 48 0.54 14.82 -2.63
CA ASN A 48 1.92 14.83 -3.10
C ASN A 48 2.41 13.44 -3.48
N HIS A 49 2.13 12.43 -2.64
CA HIS A 49 2.51 11.04 -2.93
C HIS A 49 1.83 10.52 -4.20
N ILE A 50 0.54 10.82 -4.40
CA ILE A 50 -0.19 10.51 -5.63
C ILE A 50 0.49 11.15 -6.84
N TYR A 51 0.79 12.43 -6.76
CA TYR A 51 1.43 13.18 -7.84
C TYR A 51 2.82 12.62 -8.20
N TRP A 52 3.65 12.32 -7.20
CA TRP A 52 4.99 11.78 -7.45
C TRP A 52 4.96 10.39 -8.09
N ILE A 53 4.06 9.52 -7.64
CA ILE A 53 3.91 8.20 -8.28
C ILE A 53 3.38 8.34 -9.70
N ASN A 54 2.42 9.25 -9.97
CA ASN A 54 1.98 9.49 -11.33
C ASN A 54 3.12 9.99 -12.23
N LYS A 55 4.02 10.86 -11.72
CA LYS A 55 5.23 11.25 -12.46
C LYS A 55 6.11 10.05 -12.80
N VAL A 56 6.34 9.14 -11.84
CA VAL A 56 7.13 7.93 -12.11
C VAL A 56 6.47 7.09 -13.20
N LEU A 57 5.15 6.91 -13.18
CA LEU A 57 4.43 6.16 -14.22
C LEU A 57 4.63 6.78 -15.61
N LYS A 58 4.59 8.10 -15.71
CA LYS A 58 4.81 8.84 -16.97
C LYS A 58 6.25 8.73 -17.48
N GLU A 59 7.23 8.92 -16.60
CA GLU A 59 8.66 8.79 -16.97
C GLU A 59 9.05 7.38 -17.40
N LEU A 60 8.33 6.36 -16.93
CA LEU A 60 8.55 4.98 -17.34
C LEU A 60 7.90 4.63 -18.68
N GLU A 61 7.15 5.57 -19.28
CA GLU A 61 6.46 5.42 -20.58
C GLU A 61 5.65 4.13 -20.66
N LEU A 62 4.94 3.78 -19.57
CA LEU A 62 4.12 2.57 -19.50
C LEU A 62 2.91 2.71 -20.42
N LYS A 63 2.55 1.62 -21.10
CA LYS A 63 1.35 1.55 -21.93
C LYS A 63 0.18 0.91 -21.20
N GLU A 64 0.49 -0.08 -20.37
CA GLU A 64 -0.48 -0.82 -19.59
C GLU A 64 0.18 -1.48 -18.39
N LEU A 65 -0.59 -1.72 -17.33
CA LEU A 65 -0.11 -2.43 -16.17
C LEU A 65 -1.24 -3.15 -15.41
N VAL A 66 -0.84 -4.21 -14.69
CA VAL A 66 -1.61 -4.80 -13.59
C VAL A 66 -1.03 -4.23 -12.29
N TYR A 67 -1.91 -3.75 -11.45
CA TYR A 67 -1.54 -3.07 -10.21
C TYR A 67 -1.65 -4.00 -8.99
N ALA A 68 -0.67 -3.94 -8.09
CA ALA A 68 -0.77 -4.53 -6.74
C ALA A 68 -0.50 -3.47 -5.67
N GLY A 69 -1.40 -3.33 -4.69
CA GLY A 69 -1.30 -2.32 -3.64
C GLY A 69 -1.67 -2.83 -2.26
N GLN A 70 -0.89 -2.41 -1.25
CA GLN A 70 -1.08 -2.72 0.16
C GLN A 70 -0.95 -1.44 1.01
N ASP A 71 -1.75 -1.33 2.09
CA ASP A 71 -1.77 -0.18 3.00
C ASP A 71 -1.86 1.15 2.22
N TRP A 72 -1.03 2.17 2.49
CA TRP A 72 -0.96 3.41 1.72
C TRP A 72 -0.62 3.19 0.22
N GLY A 73 0.01 2.07 -0.12
CA GLY A 73 0.19 1.71 -1.52
C GLY A 73 -1.13 1.68 -2.28
N GLY A 74 -2.22 1.16 -1.70
CA GLY A 74 -3.53 1.16 -2.34
C GLY A 74 -3.99 2.55 -2.79
N PRO A 75 -4.29 3.48 -1.87
CA PRO A 75 -4.81 4.80 -2.25
C PRO A 75 -3.81 5.67 -3.02
N ILE A 76 -2.51 5.60 -2.72
CA ILE A 76 -1.51 6.37 -3.46
C ILE A 76 -1.40 5.87 -4.91
N GLY A 77 -1.33 4.56 -5.11
CA GLY A 77 -1.19 4.00 -6.46
C GLY A 77 -2.47 4.15 -7.29
N MET A 78 -3.64 3.85 -6.72
CA MET A 78 -4.91 4.07 -7.41
C MET A 78 -5.16 5.56 -7.68
N GLY A 79 -4.76 6.45 -6.76
CA GLY A 79 -4.79 7.89 -6.99
C GLY A 79 -3.86 8.32 -8.14
N ALA A 80 -2.67 7.77 -8.23
CA ALA A 80 -1.76 8.03 -9.35
C ALA A 80 -2.33 7.52 -10.68
N LEU A 81 -2.96 6.35 -10.66
CA LEU A 81 -3.62 5.76 -11.83
C LEU A 81 -4.90 6.51 -12.23
N SER A 82 -5.60 7.14 -11.29
CA SER A 82 -6.74 8.01 -11.64
C SER A 82 -6.34 9.23 -12.50
N LEU A 83 -5.07 9.62 -12.46
CA LEU A 83 -4.50 10.67 -13.32
C LEU A 83 -3.98 10.15 -14.67
N SER A 84 -4.00 8.84 -14.89
CA SER A 84 -3.59 8.14 -16.11
C SER A 84 -4.37 6.82 -16.22
N PRO A 85 -5.71 6.90 -16.30
CA PRO A 85 -6.60 5.73 -16.14
C PRO A 85 -6.44 4.68 -17.25
N GLU A 86 -5.97 5.09 -18.41
CA GLU A 86 -5.71 4.22 -19.57
C GLU A 86 -4.66 3.14 -19.29
N LEU A 87 -3.78 3.38 -18.31
CA LEU A 87 -2.70 2.44 -17.95
C LEU A 87 -3.23 1.22 -17.20
N LEU A 88 -4.27 1.35 -16.39
CA LEU A 88 -4.73 0.29 -15.50
C LEU A 88 -5.57 -0.75 -16.26
N LYS A 89 -5.12 -2.00 -16.26
CA LYS A 89 -5.80 -3.13 -16.91
C LYS A 89 -6.32 -4.18 -15.96
N GLY A 90 -5.75 -4.27 -14.75
CA GLY A 90 -6.17 -5.20 -13.71
C GLY A 90 -5.56 -4.85 -12.37
N ALA A 91 -6.07 -5.41 -11.28
CA ALA A 91 -5.60 -5.10 -9.93
C ALA A 91 -5.62 -6.29 -8.98
N VAL A 92 -4.62 -6.34 -8.08
CA VAL A 92 -4.59 -7.23 -6.91
C VAL A 92 -4.51 -6.37 -5.65
N LEU A 93 -5.51 -6.51 -4.77
CA LEU A 93 -5.69 -5.65 -3.61
C LEU A 93 -5.35 -6.42 -2.32
N LEU A 94 -4.43 -5.86 -1.56
CA LEU A 94 -3.86 -6.49 -0.36
C LEU A 94 -4.09 -5.56 0.84
N ASN A 95 -4.81 -5.98 1.85
CA ASN A 95 -5.09 -5.19 3.08
C ASN A 95 -4.86 -3.68 2.90
N THR A 96 -5.78 -3.03 2.25
CA THR A 96 -5.78 -1.60 1.93
C THR A 96 -7.19 -1.03 2.02
N GLY A 97 -7.36 0.28 1.83
CA GLY A 97 -8.67 0.93 1.82
C GLY A 97 -8.68 2.19 0.98
N PHE A 98 -9.83 2.49 0.37
CA PHE A 98 -9.98 3.60 -0.56
C PHE A 98 -10.98 4.65 -0.09
N ASN A 99 -11.78 4.34 0.92
CA ASN A 99 -12.92 5.16 1.30
C ASN A 99 -12.50 6.42 2.06
N ALA A 100 -13.05 7.55 1.67
CA ALA A 100 -12.92 8.80 2.40
C ALA A 100 -13.87 8.83 3.61
N PRO A 101 -13.45 9.34 4.77
CA PRO A 101 -14.34 9.44 5.92
C PRO A 101 -15.48 10.44 5.65
N LYS A 102 -16.73 10.01 5.89
CA LYS A 102 -17.94 10.82 5.77
C LYS A 102 -18.28 11.57 7.06
N ALA A 103 -17.77 11.09 8.17
CA ALA A 103 -17.90 11.66 9.52
C ALA A 103 -16.56 11.55 10.26
N ASN A 104 -16.45 12.19 11.41
CA ASN A 104 -15.28 11.99 12.27
C ASN A 104 -15.21 10.51 12.68
N ALA A 105 -14.04 9.93 12.50
CA ALA A 105 -13.78 8.54 12.81
C ALA A 105 -13.08 8.42 14.17
N ASP A 106 -13.47 7.42 14.94
CA ASP A 106 -12.71 7.03 16.11
C ASP A 106 -11.41 6.37 15.66
N LEU A 107 -10.33 7.08 15.88
CA LEU A 107 -8.99 6.56 15.59
C LEU A 107 -8.62 5.47 16.59
N SER A 108 -7.86 4.49 16.13
CA SER A 108 -7.23 3.56 17.06
C SER A 108 -6.35 4.32 18.06
N PRO A 109 -6.15 3.80 19.29
CA PRO A 109 -5.29 4.46 20.29
C PRO A 109 -3.89 4.79 19.74
N ALA A 110 -3.33 3.92 18.88
CA ALA A 110 -2.05 4.15 18.24
C ALA A 110 -2.07 5.39 17.33
N HIS A 111 -3.11 5.55 16.49
CA HIS A 111 -3.24 6.73 15.64
C HIS A 111 -3.51 8.01 16.45
N ALA A 112 -4.28 7.93 17.52
CA ALA A 112 -4.52 9.08 18.42
C ALA A 112 -3.22 9.58 19.05
N ILE A 113 -2.36 8.66 19.52
CA ILE A 113 -1.04 8.99 20.06
C ILE A 113 -0.15 9.65 18.99
N VAL A 114 -0.10 9.06 17.80
CA VAL A 114 0.72 9.56 16.69
C VAL A 114 0.32 10.97 16.27
N LYS A 115 -0.96 11.29 16.30
CA LYS A 115 -1.48 12.63 15.98
C LYS A 115 -1.24 13.67 17.08
N THR A 116 -0.91 13.23 18.29
CA THR A 116 -0.57 14.16 19.37
C THR A 116 0.83 14.73 19.13
N PRO A 117 0.99 16.07 18.97
CA PRO A 117 2.30 16.70 18.80
C PRO A 117 3.25 16.34 19.95
N VAL A 118 4.53 16.23 19.65
CA VAL A 118 5.61 15.86 20.58
C VAL A 118 5.54 14.41 21.06
N LEU A 119 4.36 13.90 21.41
CA LEU A 119 4.22 12.52 21.91
C LEU A 119 4.47 11.50 20.80
N GLY A 120 3.95 11.75 19.60
CA GLY A 120 4.20 10.90 18.43
C GLY A 120 5.68 10.84 18.07
N GLU A 121 6.38 11.98 18.08
CA GLU A 121 7.82 12.09 17.83
C GLU A 121 8.63 11.31 18.88
N ILE A 122 8.35 11.51 20.17
CA ILE A 122 9.06 10.82 21.26
C ILE A 122 8.89 9.31 21.13
N LEU A 123 7.67 8.82 20.88
CA LEU A 123 7.42 7.38 20.83
C LEU A 123 8.02 6.70 19.62
N LEU A 124 7.92 7.30 18.45
CA LEU A 124 8.35 6.67 17.20
C LEU A 124 9.79 7.00 16.80
N GLU A 125 10.31 8.16 17.18
CA GLU A 125 11.65 8.59 16.78
C GLU A 125 12.71 8.35 17.85
N VAL A 126 12.32 8.39 19.15
CA VAL A 126 13.29 8.37 20.27
C VAL A 126 13.24 7.05 21.06
N VAL A 127 12.04 6.56 21.36
CA VAL A 127 11.88 5.46 22.33
C VAL A 127 11.88 4.10 21.65
N PHE A 128 11.38 3.99 20.43
CA PHE A 128 11.14 2.69 19.80
C PHE A 128 11.55 2.62 18.33
N SER A 129 12.30 1.58 17.98
CA SER A 129 12.35 1.14 16.60
C SER A 129 10.95 0.66 16.18
N ILE A 130 10.26 1.45 15.33
CA ILE A 130 8.97 1.03 14.79
C ILE A 130 9.10 -0.33 14.11
N PHE A 131 10.19 -0.58 13.40
CA PHE A 131 10.38 -1.78 12.59
C PHE A 131 10.46 -3.06 13.43
N GLU A 132 11.06 -3.03 14.61
CA GLU A 132 11.07 -4.17 15.53
C GLU A 132 9.68 -4.54 16.05
N ARG A 133 8.78 -3.57 16.10
CA ARG A 133 7.41 -3.77 16.58
C ARG A 133 6.46 -4.30 15.53
N LEU A 134 6.81 -4.21 14.25
CA LEU A 134 5.92 -4.64 13.17
C LEU A 134 5.64 -6.15 13.20
N LYS A 135 6.45 -6.96 13.90
CA LYS A 135 6.12 -8.36 14.17
C LYS A 135 4.78 -8.54 14.89
N SER A 136 4.33 -7.56 15.68
CA SER A 136 3.07 -7.64 16.43
C SER A 136 1.82 -7.44 15.56
N VAL A 137 2.00 -6.99 14.31
CA VAL A 137 0.90 -6.83 13.35
C VAL A 137 0.86 -7.94 12.30
N GLN A 138 1.76 -8.93 12.43
CA GLN A 138 1.77 -10.13 11.59
C GLN A 138 0.85 -11.22 12.15
N GLY A 139 0.29 -12.03 11.26
CA GLY A 139 -0.47 -13.23 11.62
C GLY A 139 0.44 -14.31 12.17
N ASN A 140 1.62 -14.46 11.56
CA ASN A 140 2.74 -15.23 12.09
C ASN A 140 3.90 -14.28 12.44
N PRO A 141 4.14 -13.99 13.75
CA PRO A 141 5.22 -13.08 14.17
C PRO A 141 6.62 -13.51 13.70
N ASP A 142 6.85 -14.80 13.44
CA ASP A 142 8.15 -15.32 12.97
C ASP A 142 8.43 -14.94 11.50
N SER A 143 7.43 -14.47 10.76
CA SER A 143 7.61 -13.93 9.41
C SER A 143 8.38 -12.60 9.40
N TRP A 144 8.40 -11.90 10.55
CA TRP A 144 9.09 -10.62 10.75
C TRP A 144 10.26 -10.79 11.72
N THR A 145 11.39 -11.28 11.19
CA THR A 145 12.63 -11.47 11.98
C THR A 145 13.32 -10.13 12.26
N SER A 146 14.25 -10.11 13.21
CA SER A 146 15.09 -8.92 13.47
C SER A 146 15.89 -8.51 12.24
N GLU A 147 16.37 -9.47 11.43
CA GLU A 147 17.03 -9.19 10.16
C GLU A 147 16.10 -8.46 9.17
N VAL A 148 14.86 -8.92 9.03
CA VAL A 148 13.86 -8.26 8.19
C VAL A 148 13.55 -6.86 8.70
N ALA A 149 13.39 -6.70 10.02
CA ALA A 149 13.20 -5.39 10.64
C ALA A 149 14.36 -4.43 10.35
N GLU A 150 15.60 -4.93 10.43
CA GLU A 150 16.81 -4.16 10.13
C GLU A 150 16.88 -3.74 8.66
N LEU A 151 16.57 -4.64 7.72
CA LEU A 151 16.53 -4.34 6.28
C LEU A 151 15.56 -3.20 5.93
N TYR A 152 14.42 -3.11 6.59
CA TYR A 152 13.49 -2.01 6.41
C TYR A 152 13.89 -0.75 7.19
N GLY A 153 14.47 -0.91 8.38
CA GLY A 153 14.79 0.19 9.27
C GLY A 153 16.04 0.97 8.89
N ARG A 154 17.12 0.27 8.51
CA ARG A 154 18.42 0.89 8.20
C ARG A 154 18.35 2.05 7.22
N PRO A 155 17.70 1.94 6.06
CA PRO A 155 17.62 3.06 5.11
C PRO A 155 16.97 4.31 5.68
N VAL A 156 16.04 4.13 6.65
CA VAL A 156 15.33 5.24 7.31
C VAL A 156 16.19 5.87 8.39
N TYR A 157 16.85 5.06 9.22
CA TYR A 157 17.66 5.56 10.35
C TYR A 157 19.00 6.13 9.90
N GLU A 158 19.70 5.46 9.00
CA GLU A 158 21.04 5.87 8.52
C GLU A 158 20.96 7.17 7.69
N SER A 159 19.84 7.46 7.07
CA SER A 159 19.62 8.71 6.36
C SER A 159 19.30 9.91 7.27
N GLY A 160 19.22 9.69 8.58
CA GLY A 160 18.86 10.74 9.56
C GLY A 160 17.44 11.26 9.45
N ASN A 161 16.58 10.58 8.72
CA ASN A 161 15.17 10.98 8.54
C ASN A 161 14.21 9.87 8.98
N SER A 162 14.04 9.74 10.29
CA SER A 162 13.02 8.87 10.90
C SER A 162 11.60 9.42 10.84
N LYS A 163 11.42 10.64 10.30
CA LYS A 163 10.13 11.38 10.34
C LYS A 163 9.10 10.88 9.33
N ALA A 164 9.55 10.25 8.23
CA ALA A 164 8.65 9.80 7.18
C ALA A 164 7.59 8.80 7.67
N PRO A 165 7.90 7.75 8.43
CA PRO A 165 6.89 6.83 8.95
C PRO A 165 5.82 7.53 9.77
N LEU A 166 6.22 8.44 10.67
CA LEU A 166 5.31 9.23 11.49
C LEU A 166 4.44 10.16 10.64
N ALA A 167 5.03 10.87 9.68
CA ALA A 167 4.31 11.78 8.81
C ALA A 167 3.25 11.03 7.99
N MET A 168 3.57 9.85 7.45
CA MET A 168 2.61 9.03 6.72
C MET A 168 1.50 8.45 7.60
N MET A 169 1.78 8.11 8.86
CA MET A 169 0.70 7.76 9.80
C MET A 169 -0.25 8.93 10.04
N ARG A 170 0.28 10.16 10.10
CA ARG A 170 -0.52 11.38 10.23
C ARG A 170 -1.36 11.72 8.99
N MET A 171 -1.05 11.14 7.83
CA MET A 171 -1.88 11.26 6.63
C MET A 171 -3.21 10.51 6.73
N VAL A 172 -3.37 9.56 7.66
CA VAL A 172 -4.63 8.80 7.85
C VAL A 172 -5.76 9.77 8.21
N PRO A 173 -6.81 9.88 7.38
CA PRO A 173 -7.86 10.85 7.61
C PRO A 173 -8.77 10.40 8.77
N ASP A 174 -9.02 11.32 9.71
CA ASP A 174 -9.88 11.13 10.88
C ASP A 174 -11.24 11.84 10.73
N GLY A 175 -11.49 12.45 9.59
CA GLY A 175 -12.76 13.11 9.33
C GLY A 175 -12.79 13.83 7.98
N PRO A 176 -13.96 14.41 7.64
CA PRO A 176 -14.19 15.05 6.34
C PRO A 176 -13.30 16.27 6.09
N ASN A 177 -12.79 16.91 7.14
CA ASN A 177 -11.94 18.09 7.07
C ASN A 177 -10.43 17.79 7.10
N HIS A 178 -10.04 16.52 7.18
CA HIS A 178 -8.62 16.15 7.17
C HIS A 178 -7.99 16.46 5.79
N PRO A 179 -6.73 16.94 5.74
CA PRO A 179 -6.05 17.31 4.48
C PRO A 179 -6.01 16.20 3.42
N SER A 180 -5.95 14.93 3.82
CA SER A 180 -5.97 13.79 2.90
C SER A 180 -7.37 13.46 2.36
N THR A 181 -8.45 13.94 2.98
CA THR A 181 -9.82 13.53 2.63
C THR A 181 -10.23 13.88 1.20
N PRO A 182 -9.89 15.07 0.65
CA PRO A 182 -10.20 15.36 -0.75
C PRO A 182 -9.55 14.39 -1.74
N SER A 183 -8.28 14.02 -1.51
CA SER A 183 -7.58 13.03 -2.33
C SER A 183 -8.19 11.65 -2.19
N MET A 184 -8.51 11.22 -0.97
CA MET A 184 -9.18 9.94 -0.73
C MET A 184 -10.55 9.86 -1.40
N ARG A 185 -11.31 10.96 -1.45
CA ARG A 185 -12.61 10.99 -2.14
C ARG A 185 -12.45 10.78 -3.65
N ARG A 186 -11.48 11.44 -4.29
CA ARG A 186 -11.17 11.21 -5.70
C ARG A 186 -10.76 9.76 -5.97
N VAL A 187 -9.97 9.17 -5.07
CA VAL A 187 -9.57 7.76 -5.16
C VAL A 187 -10.78 6.83 -5.02
N GLU A 188 -11.66 7.07 -4.06
CA GLU A 188 -12.90 6.31 -3.86
C GLU A 188 -13.80 6.37 -5.09
N GLU A 189 -14.01 7.57 -5.66
CA GLU A 189 -14.79 7.77 -6.88
C GLU A 189 -14.18 7.01 -8.06
N TYR A 190 -12.87 7.10 -8.26
CA TYR A 190 -12.16 6.39 -9.31
C TYR A 190 -12.28 4.87 -9.15
N VAL A 191 -11.98 4.35 -7.97
CA VAL A 191 -12.03 2.91 -7.68
C VAL A 191 -13.43 2.35 -7.91
N ASN A 192 -14.48 3.07 -7.49
CA ASN A 192 -15.86 2.66 -7.68
C ASN A 192 -16.34 2.73 -9.15
N SER A 193 -15.58 3.38 -10.02
CA SER A 193 -15.85 3.44 -11.47
C SER A 193 -15.14 2.36 -12.29
N LEU A 194 -14.30 1.54 -11.65
CA LEU A 194 -13.47 0.56 -12.35
C LEU A 194 -14.27 -0.71 -12.72
N GLU A 195 -14.16 -1.10 -13.97
CA GLU A 195 -14.67 -2.37 -14.52
C GLU A 195 -13.48 -3.16 -15.12
N ILE A 196 -12.59 -3.64 -14.24
CA ILE A 196 -11.36 -4.35 -14.60
C ILE A 196 -11.28 -5.70 -13.89
N PRO A 197 -10.55 -6.67 -14.42
CA PRO A 197 -10.16 -7.87 -13.68
C PRO A 197 -9.49 -7.51 -12.36
N ALA A 198 -10.00 -8.05 -11.26
CA ALA A 198 -9.44 -7.77 -9.94
C ALA A 198 -9.50 -8.98 -9.02
N GLU A 199 -8.49 -9.13 -8.19
CA GLU A 199 -8.45 -10.10 -7.09
C GLU A 199 -8.15 -9.40 -5.76
N ILE A 200 -8.68 -9.96 -4.68
CA ILE A 200 -8.43 -9.53 -3.30
C ILE A 200 -7.71 -10.68 -2.60
N VAL A 201 -6.51 -10.44 -2.07
CA VAL A 201 -5.84 -11.32 -1.13
C VAL A 201 -5.83 -10.64 0.23
N TRP A 202 -6.48 -11.26 1.23
CA TRP A 202 -6.75 -10.59 2.49
C TRP A 202 -6.23 -11.36 3.69
N GLY A 203 -5.43 -10.68 4.52
CA GLY A 203 -4.98 -11.17 5.81
C GLY A 203 -6.03 -10.87 6.88
N GLU A 204 -6.75 -11.90 7.35
CA GLU A 204 -7.82 -11.73 8.35
C GLU A 204 -7.26 -11.39 9.75
N ASN A 205 -5.98 -11.74 10.02
CA ASN A 205 -5.33 -11.45 11.31
C ASN A 205 -4.65 -10.06 11.35
N ASP A 206 -4.82 -9.24 10.31
CA ASP A 206 -4.31 -7.86 10.31
C ASP A 206 -5.08 -7.01 11.35
N PRO A 207 -4.44 -6.54 12.43
CA PRO A 207 -5.11 -5.74 13.46
C PRO A 207 -5.38 -4.31 12.99
N ILE A 208 -4.80 -3.86 11.86
CA ILE A 208 -4.91 -2.50 11.34
C ILE A 208 -6.05 -2.41 10.33
N LEU A 209 -6.01 -3.22 9.28
CA LEU A 209 -6.93 -3.15 8.14
C LEU A 209 -7.79 -4.41 7.95
N GLY A 210 -7.57 -5.48 8.71
CA GLY A 210 -8.29 -6.75 8.54
C GLY A 210 -9.81 -6.60 8.54
N ARG A 211 -10.35 -5.70 9.35
CA ARG A 211 -11.80 -5.42 9.41
C ARG A 211 -12.36 -4.68 8.19
N GLY A 212 -11.49 -4.20 7.30
CA GLY A 212 -11.86 -3.47 6.08
C GLY A 212 -12.37 -4.35 4.93
N LEU A 213 -12.26 -5.68 5.03
CA LEU A 213 -12.64 -6.60 3.97
C LEU A 213 -14.06 -6.39 3.41
N PRO A 214 -15.13 -6.21 4.23
CA PRO A 214 -16.46 -5.99 3.68
C PRO A 214 -16.58 -4.73 2.81
N ILE A 215 -15.84 -3.68 3.15
CA ILE A 215 -15.80 -2.45 2.37
C ILE A 215 -15.02 -2.69 1.07
N MET A 216 -13.88 -3.40 1.14
CA MET A 216 -13.11 -3.75 -0.05
C MET A 216 -13.94 -4.56 -1.05
N GLN A 217 -14.76 -5.50 -0.58
CA GLN A 217 -15.69 -6.27 -1.42
C GLN A 217 -16.80 -5.41 -2.02
N GLN A 218 -17.19 -4.31 -1.39
CA GLN A 218 -18.13 -3.35 -1.99
C GLN A 218 -17.46 -2.52 -3.09
N ASN A 219 -16.19 -2.14 -2.93
CA ASN A 219 -15.43 -1.44 -3.96
C ASN A 219 -15.16 -2.33 -5.19
N PHE A 220 -14.96 -3.64 -4.99
CA PHE A 220 -14.67 -4.62 -6.04
C PHE A 220 -15.60 -5.83 -5.90
N PRO A 221 -16.89 -5.70 -6.25
CA PRO A 221 -17.90 -6.74 -5.99
C PRO A 221 -17.69 -8.02 -6.81
N ASN A 222 -17.02 -7.92 -7.94
CA ASN A 222 -16.73 -9.05 -8.84
C ASN A 222 -15.33 -9.65 -8.64
N ALA A 223 -14.52 -9.08 -7.73
CA ALA A 223 -13.16 -9.57 -7.49
C ALA A 223 -13.18 -10.96 -6.84
N ARG A 224 -12.32 -11.84 -7.33
CA ARG A 224 -12.04 -13.10 -6.64
C ARG A 224 -11.36 -12.80 -5.30
N LEU A 225 -11.82 -13.47 -4.24
CA LEU A 225 -11.31 -13.30 -2.88
C LEU A 225 -10.52 -14.52 -2.42
N THR A 226 -9.28 -14.29 -1.99
CA THR A 226 -8.46 -15.24 -1.25
C THR A 226 -8.26 -14.73 0.17
N LYS A 227 -8.85 -15.43 1.15
CA LYS A 227 -8.67 -15.14 2.58
C LYS A 227 -7.50 -15.94 3.12
N THR A 228 -6.70 -15.32 3.96
CA THR A 228 -5.53 -15.91 4.61
C THR A 228 -5.49 -15.57 6.09
N THR A 229 -4.70 -16.29 6.86
CA THR A 229 -4.43 -15.98 8.26
C THR A 229 -3.28 -14.98 8.43
N ALA A 230 -2.78 -14.38 7.35
CA ALA A 230 -1.72 -13.39 7.40
C ALA A 230 -2.16 -12.12 8.16
N GLY A 231 -1.17 -11.39 8.64
CA GLY A 231 -1.34 -10.08 9.24
C GLY A 231 -1.20 -8.96 8.21
N HIS A 232 -0.64 -7.83 8.68
CA HIS A 232 -0.63 -6.59 7.90
C HIS A 232 0.31 -6.63 6.67
N PHE A 233 1.49 -7.23 6.82
CA PHE A 233 2.46 -7.34 5.72
C PHE A 233 2.38 -8.73 5.09
N LEU A 234 1.29 -8.98 4.37
CA LEU A 234 0.96 -10.26 3.74
C LEU A 234 2.09 -10.81 2.86
N GLN A 235 2.84 -9.91 2.22
CA GLN A 235 3.92 -10.26 1.31
C GLN A 235 5.05 -11.06 2.00
N GLU A 236 5.19 -10.89 3.30
CA GLU A 236 6.15 -11.66 4.10
C GLU A 236 5.63 -13.05 4.46
N GLU A 237 4.30 -13.24 4.54
CA GLU A 237 3.65 -14.45 5.05
C GLU A 237 3.08 -15.35 3.95
N VAL A 238 2.42 -14.75 2.96
CA VAL A 238 1.65 -15.46 1.91
C VAL A 238 2.04 -15.01 0.50
N PRO A 239 3.33 -15.01 0.16
CA PRO A 239 3.80 -14.53 -1.15
C PRO A 239 3.31 -15.39 -2.32
N ASN A 240 2.99 -16.69 -2.08
CA ASN A 240 2.48 -17.59 -3.12
C ASN A 240 1.08 -17.17 -3.56
N GLU A 241 0.18 -16.97 -2.60
CA GLU A 241 -1.21 -16.59 -2.83
C GLU A 241 -1.30 -15.24 -3.57
N ILE A 242 -0.40 -14.31 -3.23
CA ILE A 242 -0.30 -13.01 -3.90
C ILE A 242 0.21 -13.17 -5.34
N ALA A 243 1.25 -13.98 -5.54
CA ALA A 243 1.80 -14.23 -6.87
C ALA A 243 0.79 -14.94 -7.78
N GLU A 244 0.08 -15.96 -7.27
CA GLU A 244 -0.96 -16.65 -7.99
C GLU A 244 -2.11 -15.72 -8.40
N ALA A 245 -2.54 -14.82 -7.50
CA ALA A 245 -3.55 -13.81 -7.81
C ALA A 245 -3.07 -12.87 -8.93
N LEU A 246 -1.82 -12.40 -8.85
CA LEU A 246 -1.22 -11.57 -9.90
C LEU A 246 -1.16 -12.29 -11.26
N ILE A 247 -0.74 -13.56 -11.27
CA ILE A 247 -0.65 -14.37 -12.49
C ILE A 247 -2.03 -14.50 -13.14
N ARG A 248 -3.07 -14.87 -12.36
CA ARG A 248 -4.43 -14.98 -12.89
C ARG A 248 -4.97 -13.68 -13.48
N VAL A 249 -4.74 -12.54 -12.80
CA VAL A 249 -5.18 -11.23 -13.33
C VAL A 249 -4.40 -10.88 -14.61
N ILE A 250 -3.09 -11.17 -14.68
CA ILE A 250 -2.27 -10.94 -15.87
C ILE A 250 -2.78 -11.79 -17.04
N GLU A 251 -3.07 -13.08 -16.82
CA GLU A 251 -3.60 -13.99 -17.83
C GLU A 251 -4.97 -13.50 -18.33
N GLU A 252 -5.89 -13.13 -17.45
CA GLU A 252 -7.22 -12.61 -17.84
C GLU A 252 -7.13 -11.33 -18.67
N VAL A 253 -6.22 -10.40 -18.31
CA VAL A 253 -5.96 -9.18 -19.09
C VAL A 253 -5.41 -9.52 -20.48
N THR A 254 -4.46 -10.45 -20.56
CA THR A 254 -3.82 -10.85 -21.82
C THR A 254 -4.79 -11.55 -22.77
N ASP A 255 -5.61 -12.47 -22.25
CA ASP A 255 -6.61 -13.20 -23.03
C ASP A 255 -7.69 -12.26 -23.58
N SER A 256 -8.12 -11.29 -22.77
CA SER A 256 -9.11 -10.28 -23.19
C SER A 256 -8.60 -9.38 -24.32
N GLN A 257 -7.30 -9.14 -24.41
CA GLN A 257 -6.68 -8.38 -25.48
C GLN A 257 -6.53 -9.20 -26.77
N THR A 258 -6.19 -10.48 -26.64
CA THR A 258 -6.04 -11.39 -27.78
C THR A 258 -7.37 -11.61 -28.51
N GLN A 259 -8.49 -11.56 -27.79
CA GLN A 259 -9.84 -11.70 -28.38
C GLN A 259 -10.34 -10.43 -29.10
N LYS A 260 -9.72 -9.27 -28.88
CA LYS A 260 -10.10 -7.97 -29.49
C LYS A 260 -9.29 -7.63 -30.74
N ASN A 261 -8.22 -8.37 -31.00
CA ASN A 261 -7.37 -8.24 -32.19
C ASN A 261 -7.66 -9.32 -33.21
#